data_480c9e3eaccb4e95f674fbd3de08860a
#
_entry.id   480c9e3eaccb4e95f674fbd3de08860a
#
_cell.length_a   1.000
_cell.length_b   1.000
_cell.length_c   1.000
_cell.angle_alpha   90.00
_cell.angle_beta   90.00
_cell.angle_gamma   90.00
#
_symmetry.space_group_name_H-M   'P 1'
#
loop_
_entity.id
_entity.type
_entity.pdbx_description
1 polymer ?
#
loop_
_entity_poly.entity_id
_entity_poly.type
_entity_poly.pdbx_seq_one_letter_code
_entity_poly.pdbx_strand_id
1 'polypeptide(L)'
;MLVLIRLNNLNSSNHLIQFSELEFASNVELSLPFFTLMIIVGMMSTKNIIKRKHSCRQIILDTVLSKPITFMKLVSESQCASETVEKYVRLLLDDCDIHERKGKFRILHSPKLNLQDVEFYELMLNPTVKSVTLVLLNSNPLSQIELVAITDKSSPSISRALKLLLSKRIISRNYHAPYSTYQIIDKAELREFLKITLPSISDNMDKFDICYPKPSIFLEVHD
;
A
#
# COMPACT_ATOMS: atom_id res chain seq x y z
N MET A 1 25.06 35.25 33.86
CA MET A 1 25.08 35.48 32.39
C MET A 1 23.84 34.79 31.80
N LEU A 2 22.82 35.58 31.48
CA LEU A 2 21.53 35.09 30.98
C LEU A 2 21.69 34.79 29.47
N VAL A 3 21.52 33.52 29.07
CA VAL A 3 21.46 33.13 27.67
C VAL A 3 19.99 33.00 27.26
N LEU A 4 19.49 34.02 26.55
CA LEU A 4 18.16 34.05 25.94
C LEU A 4 18.21 33.34 24.61
N ILE A 5 17.75 32.08 24.53
CA ILE A 5 17.50 31.39 23.27
C ILE A 5 16.07 31.72 22.83
N ARG A 6 15.93 32.60 21.84
CA ARG A 6 14.65 32.94 21.22
C ARG A 6 14.35 31.93 20.13
N LEU A 7 13.45 30.98 20.42
CA LEU A 7 12.88 30.12 19.40
C LEU A 7 11.78 30.88 18.65
N ASN A 8 12.12 31.41 17.49
CA ASN A 8 11.12 31.98 16.58
C ASN A 8 10.40 30.86 15.83
N ASN A 9 9.10 30.88 15.89
CA ASN A 9 8.09 30.02 15.23
C ASN A 9 7.55 28.87 16.07
N LEU A 10 6.73 29.27 17.08
CA LEU A 10 5.59 28.46 17.51
C LEU A 10 4.42 29.44 17.64
N ASN A 11 3.48 29.29 16.70
CA ASN A 11 2.22 30.02 16.73
C ASN A 11 1.47 29.73 18.03
N SER A 12 1.08 30.82 18.69
CA SER A 12 0.04 30.96 19.71
C SER A 12 0.06 29.95 20.88
N SER A 13 0.81 30.26 21.86
CA SER A 13 0.46 30.39 23.27
C SER A 13 1.75 30.65 24.07
N ASN A 14 1.78 31.80 24.71
CA ASN A 14 2.86 32.22 25.60
C ASN A 14 2.91 31.31 26.83
N HIS A 15 3.70 30.22 26.76
CA HIS A 15 4.20 29.55 27.94
C HIS A 15 5.63 30.02 28.18
N LEU A 16 5.79 31.03 29.00
CA LEU A 16 7.05 31.34 29.65
C LEU A 16 7.43 30.15 30.53
N ILE A 17 8.38 29.35 30.10
CA ILE A 17 9.04 28.39 30.98
C ILE A 17 10.03 29.19 31.80
N GLN A 18 9.66 29.52 33.03
CA GLN A 18 10.54 30.06 34.04
C GLN A 18 11.47 28.93 34.49
N PHE A 19 12.73 28.95 34.04
CA PHE A 19 13.77 28.17 34.67
C PHE A 19 14.15 28.87 35.96
N SER A 20 13.70 28.34 37.11
CA SER A 20 14.22 28.68 38.42
C SER A 20 15.71 28.38 38.46
N GLU A 21 16.43 29.29 39.05
CA GLU A 21 17.88 29.26 39.25
C GLU A 21 18.35 27.86 39.70
N LEU A 22 19.06 27.18 38.83
CA LEU A 22 19.92 26.07 39.21
C LEU A 22 21.18 26.74 39.80
N GLU A 23 21.29 26.74 41.14
CA GLU A 23 22.55 27.00 41.83
C GLU A 23 23.56 25.98 41.35
N PHE A 24 24.42 26.39 40.41
CA PHE A 24 25.60 25.64 40.07
C PHE A 24 26.59 25.72 41.24
N ALA A 25 26.64 24.65 42.03
CA ALA A 25 27.73 24.44 42.94
C ALA A 25 29.04 24.52 42.16
N SER A 26 29.85 25.50 42.49
CA SER A 26 31.17 25.78 41.92
C SER A 26 32.15 24.65 42.25
N ASN A 27 32.16 23.56 41.50
CA ASN A 27 33.28 22.59 41.51
C ASN A 27 33.02 21.39 40.55
N VAL A 28 32.45 21.64 39.39
CA VAL A 28 32.48 20.63 38.35
C VAL A 28 33.13 21.25 37.13
N GLU A 29 34.39 21.01 36.90
CA GLU A 29 35.04 21.15 35.58
C GLU A 29 34.36 20.19 34.62
N LEU A 30 33.21 20.62 34.07
CA LEU A 30 32.57 19.95 32.96
C LEU A 30 33.48 20.14 31.73
N SER A 31 34.28 19.11 31.46
CA SER A 31 35.21 19.11 30.34
C SER A 31 34.49 19.46 29.06
N LEU A 32 35.10 20.31 28.24
CA LEU A 32 34.62 20.76 26.90
C LEU A 32 33.97 19.65 26.05
N PRO A 33 34.43 18.38 26.09
CA PRO A 33 33.79 17.29 25.33
C PRO A 33 32.37 16.93 25.81
N PHE A 34 31.99 17.20 27.06
CA PHE A 34 30.65 16.92 27.56
C PHE A 34 29.61 17.91 27.03
N PHE A 35 29.98 19.19 26.89
CA PHE A 35 29.13 20.20 26.30
C PHE A 35 28.90 19.98 24.81
N THR A 36 29.97 19.59 24.08
CA THR A 36 29.86 19.25 22.66
C THR A 36 29.00 18.00 22.43
N LEU A 37 29.09 16.98 23.29
CA LEU A 37 28.25 15.77 23.22
C LEU A 37 26.78 16.12 23.44
N MET A 38 26.43 16.96 24.41
CA MET A 38 25.06 17.39 24.68
C MET A 38 24.47 18.22 23.54
N ILE A 39 25.27 19.05 22.87
CA ILE A 39 24.84 19.81 21.69
C ILE A 39 24.59 18.87 20.51
N ILE A 40 25.47 17.89 20.29
CA ILE A 40 25.31 16.90 19.21
C ILE A 40 24.06 16.02 19.45
N VAL A 41 23.84 15.55 20.66
CA VAL A 41 22.64 14.78 21.03
C VAL A 41 21.37 15.63 20.89
N GLY A 42 21.41 16.90 21.31
CA GLY A 42 20.33 17.87 21.10
C GLY A 42 20.03 18.12 19.62
N MET A 43 21.06 18.26 18.77
CA MET A 43 20.89 18.43 17.33
C MET A 43 20.41 17.15 16.61
N MET A 44 20.81 15.96 17.08
CA MET A 44 20.31 14.70 16.53
C MET A 44 18.83 14.46 16.92
N SER A 45 18.44 14.85 18.12
CA SER A 45 17.03 14.78 18.57
C SER A 45 16.13 15.72 17.76
N THR A 46 16.60 16.93 17.47
CA THR A 46 15.82 17.89 16.65
C THR A 46 15.71 17.48 15.19
N LYS A 47 16.73 16.84 14.59
CA LYS A 47 16.64 16.31 13.21
C LYS A 47 15.59 15.19 13.09
N ASN A 48 15.42 14.36 14.12
CA ASN A 48 14.38 13.34 14.13
C ASN A 48 12.95 13.93 14.35
N ILE A 49 12.84 15.07 15.02
CA ILE A 49 11.57 15.77 15.21
C ILE A 49 11.17 16.52 13.93
N ILE A 50 12.12 17.08 13.19
CA ILE A 50 11.86 17.79 11.92
C ILE A 50 11.44 16.82 10.81
N LYS A 51 11.94 15.59 10.77
CA LYS A 51 11.48 14.54 9.84
C LYS A 51 10.01 14.10 10.07
N ARG A 52 9.43 14.37 11.24
CA ARG A 52 8.04 14.02 11.57
C ARG A 52 6.99 15.07 11.20
N LYS A 53 7.38 16.20 10.61
CA LYS A 53 6.47 17.29 10.23
C LYS A 53 6.06 17.31 8.76
N HIS A 54 5.99 16.16 8.07
CA HIS A 54 5.06 16.10 6.96
C HIS A 54 3.66 16.18 7.57
N SER A 55 2.92 17.24 7.26
CA SER A 55 1.54 17.37 7.76
C SER A 55 0.77 16.12 7.32
N CYS A 56 -0.15 15.60 8.15
CA CYS A 56 -0.98 14.45 7.76
C CYS A 56 -1.63 14.65 6.38
N ARG A 57 -1.96 15.89 6.01
CA ARG A 57 -2.49 16.23 4.68
C ARG A 57 -1.52 15.81 3.57
N GLN A 58 -0.22 16.11 3.71
CA GLN A 58 0.77 15.79 2.68
C GLN A 58 1.00 14.29 2.58
N ILE A 59 1.09 13.57 3.70
CA ILE A 59 1.24 12.11 3.72
C ILE A 59 0.05 11.43 3.01
N ILE A 60 -1.17 11.89 3.30
CA ILE A 60 -2.39 11.38 2.68
C ILE A 60 -2.37 11.62 1.17
N LEU A 61 -2.06 12.86 0.76
CA LEU A 61 -2.01 13.23 -0.65
C LEU A 61 -0.97 12.40 -1.40
N ASP A 62 0.26 12.34 -0.92
CA ASP A 62 1.36 11.59 -1.55
C ASP A 62 1.03 10.10 -1.66
N THR A 63 0.40 9.52 -0.63
CA THR A 63 -0.01 8.12 -0.64
C THR A 63 -1.07 7.85 -1.70
N VAL A 64 -2.11 8.68 -1.79
CA VAL A 64 -3.21 8.52 -2.75
C VAL A 64 -2.76 8.79 -4.20
N LEU A 65 -1.84 9.75 -4.40
CA LEU A 65 -1.29 10.04 -5.72
C LEU A 65 -0.37 8.93 -6.23
N SER A 66 0.29 8.20 -5.32
CA SER A 66 1.21 7.11 -5.70
C SER A 66 0.50 5.83 -6.11
N LYS A 67 -0.65 5.53 -5.53
CA LYS A 67 -1.42 4.28 -5.77
C LYS A 67 -2.87 4.43 -5.31
N PRO A 68 -3.83 3.73 -5.95
CA PRO A 68 -5.17 3.62 -5.40
C PRO A 68 -5.12 2.90 -4.04
N ILE A 69 -5.92 3.37 -3.08
CA ILE A 69 -5.90 2.84 -1.72
C ILE A 69 -7.30 2.87 -1.11
N THR A 70 -7.64 1.87 -0.30
CA THR A 70 -8.87 1.91 0.49
C THR A 70 -8.72 2.86 1.68
N PHE A 71 -9.82 3.52 2.09
CA PHE A 71 -9.81 4.44 3.24
C PHE A 71 -9.21 3.80 4.50
N MET A 72 -9.61 2.56 4.82
CA MET A 72 -9.09 1.86 6.00
C MET A 72 -7.58 1.62 5.93
N LYS A 73 -7.07 1.27 4.74
CA LYS A 73 -5.64 1.08 4.53
C LYS A 73 -4.88 2.40 4.60
N LEU A 74 -5.47 3.49 4.09
CA LEU A 74 -4.91 4.84 4.20
C LEU A 74 -4.77 5.27 5.66
N VAL A 75 -5.79 5.02 6.50
CA VAL A 75 -5.71 5.29 7.96
C VAL A 75 -4.56 4.52 8.59
N SER A 76 -4.42 3.22 8.23
CA SER A 76 -3.33 2.37 8.75
C SER A 76 -1.95 2.83 8.28
N GLU A 77 -1.78 3.20 6.99
CA GLU A 77 -0.48 3.60 6.43
C GLU A 77 -0.06 5.01 6.84
N SER A 78 -1.01 5.94 6.98
CA SER A 78 -0.71 7.33 7.34
C SER A 78 -0.28 7.53 8.79
N GLN A 79 -0.58 6.56 9.66
CA GLN A 79 -0.36 6.66 11.12
C GLN A 79 -1.05 7.89 11.74
N CYS A 80 -2.04 8.46 11.08
CA CYS A 80 -2.85 9.57 11.57
C CYS A 80 -4.15 9.05 12.19
N ALA A 81 -4.74 9.81 13.11
CA ALA A 81 -6.05 9.47 13.66
C ALA A 81 -7.11 9.44 12.54
N SER A 82 -8.03 8.47 12.59
CA SER A 82 -9.06 8.26 11.56
C SER A 82 -9.86 9.52 11.25
N GLU A 83 -10.23 10.29 12.28
CA GLU A 83 -10.96 11.57 12.14
C GLU A 83 -10.13 12.61 11.39
N THR A 84 -8.82 12.64 11.65
CA THR A 84 -7.88 13.55 10.97
C THR A 84 -7.75 13.16 9.50
N VAL A 85 -7.67 11.85 9.20
CA VAL A 85 -7.65 11.35 7.82
C VAL A 85 -8.94 11.70 7.10
N GLU A 86 -10.10 11.46 7.72
CA GLU A 86 -11.40 11.79 7.14
C GLU A 86 -11.53 13.30 6.82
N LYS A 87 -11.09 14.16 7.75
CA LYS A 87 -11.08 15.62 7.54
C LYS A 87 -10.24 16.01 6.31
N TYR A 88 -9.01 15.49 6.21
CA TYR A 88 -8.14 15.86 5.10
C TYR A 88 -8.57 15.22 3.78
N VAL A 89 -9.11 14.01 3.80
CA VAL A 89 -9.69 13.37 2.61
C VAL A 89 -10.82 14.22 2.05
N ARG A 90 -11.74 14.74 2.90
CA ARG A 90 -12.81 15.64 2.44
C ARG A 90 -12.26 16.90 1.81
N LEU A 91 -11.29 17.56 2.44
CA LEU A 91 -10.66 18.76 1.88
C LEU A 91 -10.00 18.48 0.51
N LEU A 92 -9.27 17.36 0.39
CA LEU A 92 -8.63 16.98 -0.86
C LEU A 92 -9.62 16.59 -1.97
N LEU A 93 -10.79 16.04 -1.61
CA LEU A 93 -11.89 15.79 -2.55
C LEU A 93 -12.54 17.09 -3.01
N ASP A 94 -12.78 18.04 -2.09
CA ASP A 94 -13.34 19.36 -2.38
C ASP A 94 -12.39 20.18 -3.27
N ASP A 95 -11.07 20.07 -3.04
CA ASP A 95 -10.01 20.69 -3.87
C ASP A 95 -9.80 19.97 -5.21
N CYS A 96 -10.46 18.82 -5.45
CA CYS A 96 -10.25 17.94 -6.62
C CYS A 96 -8.81 17.39 -6.76
N ASP A 97 -8.02 17.41 -5.70
CA ASP A 97 -6.66 16.85 -5.67
C ASP A 97 -6.66 15.32 -5.75
N ILE A 98 -7.74 14.69 -5.26
CA ILE A 98 -7.98 13.24 -5.30
C ILE A 98 -9.42 12.95 -5.71
N HIS A 99 -9.66 11.70 -6.16
CA HIS A 99 -11.00 11.20 -6.46
C HIS A 99 -11.37 10.05 -5.53
N GLU A 100 -12.69 9.84 -5.38
CA GLU A 100 -13.26 8.76 -4.57
C GLU A 100 -14.17 7.88 -5.43
N ARG A 101 -14.00 6.56 -5.31
CA ARG A 101 -14.95 5.58 -5.80
C ARG A 101 -15.67 4.94 -4.62
N LYS A 102 -16.99 5.08 -4.58
CA LYS A 102 -17.88 4.42 -3.62
C LYS A 102 -18.40 3.13 -4.24
N GLY A 103 -18.02 1.99 -3.67
CA GLY A 103 -18.44 0.66 -4.06
C GLY A 103 -18.51 -0.25 -2.85
N LYS A 104 -18.12 -1.51 -3.00
CA LYS A 104 -17.94 -2.41 -1.85
C LYS A 104 -16.90 -1.89 -0.87
N PHE A 105 -15.90 -1.19 -1.39
CA PHE A 105 -14.87 -0.49 -0.62
C PHE A 105 -14.88 0.99 -1.00
N ARG A 106 -14.55 1.84 -0.05
CA ARG A 106 -14.27 3.24 -0.29
C ARG A 106 -12.82 3.36 -0.76
N ILE A 107 -12.63 3.60 -2.07
CA ILE A 107 -11.31 3.66 -2.71
C ILE A 107 -11.00 5.09 -3.08
N LEU A 108 -9.83 5.57 -2.66
CA LEU A 108 -9.28 6.87 -2.99
C LEU A 108 -8.19 6.69 -4.05
N HIS A 109 -8.14 7.57 -5.02
CA HIS A 109 -7.19 7.46 -6.13
C HIS A 109 -6.84 8.81 -6.75
N SER A 110 -5.72 8.85 -7.47
CA SER A 110 -5.31 10.01 -8.25
C SER A 110 -6.33 10.32 -9.36
N PRO A 111 -6.59 11.61 -9.66
CA PRO A 111 -7.39 12.02 -10.82
C PRO A 111 -6.84 11.52 -12.16
N LYS A 112 -5.54 11.20 -12.22
CA LYS A 112 -4.87 10.70 -13.44
C LYS A 112 -5.16 9.22 -13.72
N LEU A 113 -5.64 8.48 -12.72
CA LEU A 113 -5.94 7.06 -12.86
C LEU A 113 -7.29 6.89 -13.55
N ASN A 114 -7.35 6.03 -14.56
CA ASN A 114 -8.61 5.79 -15.25
C ASN A 114 -9.57 4.92 -14.41
N LEU A 115 -10.86 5.00 -14.71
CA LEU A 115 -11.88 4.27 -13.94
C LEU A 115 -11.73 2.76 -14.05
N GLN A 116 -11.22 2.23 -15.16
CA GLN A 116 -11.01 0.79 -15.36
C GLN A 116 -9.94 0.26 -14.43
N ASP A 117 -8.85 1.02 -14.23
CA ASP A 117 -7.79 0.67 -13.28
C ASP A 117 -8.30 0.63 -11.83
N VAL A 118 -9.15 1.59 -11.47
CA VAL A 118 -9.77 1.61 -10.13
C VAL A 118 -10.70 0.42 -9.93
N GLU A 119 -11.48 0.06 -10.95
CA GLU A 119 -12.33 -1.13 -10.92
C GLU A 119 -11.51 -2.41 -10.80
N PHE A 120 -10.42 -2.50 -11.53
CA PHE A 120 -9.55 -3.65 -11.45
C PHE A 120 -8.86 -3.74 -10.08
N TYR A 121 -8.42 -2.61 -9.51
CA TYR A 121 -7.91 -2.56 -8.14
C TYR A 121 -8.95 -3.09 -7.14
N GLU A 122 -10.22 -2.66 -7.26
CA GLU A 122 -11.31 -3.15 -6.41
C GLU A 122 -11.48 -4.67 -6.51
N LEU A 123 -11.37 -5.24 -7.72
CA LEU A 123 -11.42 -6.70 -7.93
C LEU A 123 -10.28 -7.42 -7.21
N MET A 124 -9.07 -6.85 -7.25
CA MET A 124 -7.88 -7.42 -6.63
C MET A 124 -7.90 -7.37 -5.10
N LEU A 125 -8.82 -6.62 -4.49
CA LEU A 125 -9.07 -6.67 -3.04
C LEU A 125 -9.76 -7.98 -2.62
N ASN A 126 -10.36 -8.72 -3.55
CA ASN A 126 -10.89 -10.04 -3.26
C ASN A 126 -9.75 -11.08 -3.29
N PRO A 127 -9.48 -11.78 -2.19
CA PRO A 127 -8.33 -12.70 -2.10
C PRO A 127 -8.39 -13.86 -3.09
N THR A 128 -9.61 -14.37 -3.42
CA THR A 128 -9.75 -15.45 -4.41
C THR A 128 -9.47 -14.94 -5.82
N VAL A 129 -10.02 -13.78 -6.19
CA VAL A 129 -9.77 -13.16 -7.50
C VAL A 129 -8.29 -12.88 -7.66
N LYS A 130 -7.66 -12.29 -6.65
CA LYS A 130 -6.23 -12.02 -6.61
C LYS A 130 -5.40 -13.28 -6.83
N SER A 131 -5.67 -14.37 -6.07
CA SER A 131 -4.94 -15.63 -6.20
C SER A 131 -5.08 -16.22 -7.61
N VAL A 132 -6.30 -16.29 -8.16
CA VAL A 132 -6.55 -16.79 -9.52
C VAL A 132 -5.81 -15.96 -10.56
N THR A 133 -5.85 -14.64 -10.45
CA THR A 133 -5.19 -13.73 -11.39
C THR A 133 -3.67 -13.91 -11.36
N LEU A 134 -3.05 -14.02 -10.18
CA LEU A 134 -1.61 -14.21 -10.04
C LEU A 134 -1.16 -15.58 -10.59
N VAL A 135 -1.94 -16.63 -10.34
CA VAL A 135 -1.65 -17.97 -10.90
C VAL A 135 -1.70 -17.94 -12.42
N LEU A 136 -2.77 -17.38 -13.01
CA LEU A 136 -2.92 -17.28 -14.46
C LEU A 136 -1.86 -16.39 -15.12
N LEU A 137 -1.38 -15.37 -14.40
CA LEU A 137 -0.33 -14.46 -14.90
C LEU A 137 1.01 -15.20 -15.10
N ASN A 138 1.34 -16.11 -14.20
CA ASN A 138 2.61 -16.82 -14.16
C ASN A 138 2.55 -18.21 -14.81
N SER A 139 1.37 -18.63 -15.28
CA SER A 139 1.18 -19.97 -15.84
C SER A 139 0.78 -19.92 -17.32
N ASN A 140 0.83 -21.08 -17.96
CA ASN A 140 0.14 -21.36 -19.23
C ASN A 140 -1.39 -21.38 -18.98
N PRO A 141 -2.23 -21.46 -20.01
CA PRO A 141 -3.66 -21.64 -19.85
C PRO A 141 -3.99 -22.80 -18.91
N LEU A 142 -4.82 -22.56 -17.89
CA LEU A 142 -5.19 -23.53 -16.88
C LEU A 142 -6.69 -23.81 -16.88
N SER A 143 -7.07 -25.05 -16.59
CA SER A 143 -8.45 -25.44 -16.32
C SER A 143 -8.92 -25.03 -14.93
N GLN A 144 -10.23 -25.05 -14.69
CA GLN A 144 -10.77 -24.74 -13.35
C GLN A 144 -10.28 -25.74 -12.30
N ILE A 145 -10.09 -27.02 -12.67
CA ILE A 145 -9.63 -28.08 -11.74
C ILE A 145 -8.20 -27.77 -11.29
N GLU A 146 -7.32 -27.42 -12.21
CA GLU A 146 -5.94 -27.03 -11.90
C GLU A 146 -5.88 -25.78 -11.02
N LEU A 147 -6.73 -24.77 -11.31
CA LEU A 147 -6.81 -23.57 -10.48
C LEU A 147 -7.27 -23.87 -9.05
N VAL A 148 -8.21 -24.80 -8.86
CA VAL A 148 -8.60 -25.29 -7.53
C VAL A 148 -7.43 -25.92 -6.81
N ALA A 149 -6.71 -26.83 -7.49
CA ALA A 149 -5.58 -27.54 -6.90
C ALA A 149 -4.42 -26.59 -6.53
N ILE A 150 -4.13 -25.58 -7.37
CA ILE A 150 -3.01 -24.65 -7.14
C ILE A 150 -3.35 -23.61 -6.07
N THR A 151 -4.58 -23.09 -6.07
CA THR A 151 -4.94 -21.97 -5.17
C THR A 151 -5.45 -22.42 -3.81
N ASP A 152 -5.71 -23.71 -3.63
CA ASP A 152 -6.34 -24.28 -2.42
C ASP A 152 -7.67 -23.56 -2.07
N LYS A 153 -8.44 -23.20 -3.09
CA LYS A 153 -9.75 -22.58 -2.97
C LYS A 153 -10.86 -23.51 -3.44
N SER A 154 -12.04 -23.41 -2.84
CA SER A 154 -13.18 -24.21 -3.24
C SER A 154 -13.59 -23.95 -4.69
N SER A 155 -14.01 -25.02 -5.41
CA SER A 155 -14.46 -24.94 -6.80
C SER A 155 -15.54 -23.86 -7.04
N PRO A 156 -16.57 -23.70 -6.16
CA PRO A 156 -17.53 -22.60 -6.31
C PRO A 156 -16.91 -21.20 -6.21
N SER A 157 -15.90 -21.03 -5.36
CA SER A 157 -15.20 -19.74 -5.22
C SER A 157 -14.38 -19.40 -6.46
N ILE A 158 -13.68 -20.39 -7.01
CA ILE A 158 -12.95 -20.25 -8.28
C ILE A 158 -13.92 -19.94 -9.42
N SER A 159 -15.03 -20.68 -9.54
CA SER A 159 -16.04 -20.44 -10.57
C SER A 159 -16.57 -18.99 -10.54
N ARG A 160 -16.84 -18.45 -9.34
CA ARG A 160 -17.29 -17.05 -9.18
C ARG A 160 -16.19 -16.06 -9.60
N ALA A 161 -14.94 -16.32 -9.19
CA ALA A 161 -13.80 -15.48 -9.57
C ALA A 161 -13.59 -15.48 -11.10
N LEU A 162 -13.63 -16.64 -11.75
CA LEU A 162 -13.51 -16.77 -13.20
C LEU A 162 -14.65 -16.04 -13.94
N LYS A 163 -15.90 -16.19 -13.49
CA LYS A 163 -17.03 -15.45 -14.08
C LYS A 163 -16.82 -13.95 -13.99
N LEU A 164 -16.33 -13.46 -12.86
CA LEU A 164 -16.08 -12.04 -12.63
C LEU A 164 -14.95 -11.52 -13.54
N LEU A 165 -13.84 -12.25 -13.63
CA LEU A 165 -12.70 -11.91 -14.50
C LEU A 165 -13.07 -11.94 -15.99
N LEU A 166 -13.90 -12.91 -16.42
CA LEU A 166 -14.44 -12.98 -17.77
C LEU A 166 -15.36 -11.79 -18.09
N SER A 167 -16.27 -11.43 -17.17
CA SER A 167 -17.18 -10.30 -17.36
C SER A 167 -16.44 -8.96 -17.51
N LYS A 168 -15.26 -8.84 -16.92
CA LYS A 168 -14.38 -7.67 -17.03
C LYS A 168 -13.35 -7.78 -18.17
N ARG A 169 -13.39 -8.84 -18.98
CA ARG A 169 -12.47 -9.09 -20.10
C ARG A 169 -10.99 -9.10 -19.69
N ILE A 170 -10.69 -9.50 -18.47
CA ILE A 170 -9.32 -9.66 -17.99
C ILE A 170 -8.74 -10.99 -18.47
N ILE A 171 -9.59 -12.03 -18.50
CA ILE A 171 -9.23 -13.36 -18.96
C ILE A 171 -10.07 -13.77 -20.17
N SER A 172 -9.55 -14.65 -20.99
CA SER A 172 -10.25 -15.38 -22.03
C SER A 172 -10.47 -16.84 -21.63
N ARG A 173 -11.50 -17.44 -22.18
CA ARG A 173 -11.81 -18.87 -22.05
C ARG A 173 -11.64 -19.55 -23.39
N ASN A 174 -10.79 -20.56 -23.44
CA ASN A 174 -10.63 -21.42 -24.59
C ASN A 174 -11.31 -22.78 -24.29
N TYR A 175 -12.16 -23.23 -25.21
CA TYR A 175 -12.82 -24.51 -25.06
C TYR A 175 -12.07 -25.59 -25.85
N HIS A 176 -11.52 -26.55 -25.14
CA HIS A 176 -10.94 -27.77 -25.67
C HIS A 176 -11.64 -28.94 -24.98
N ALA A 177 -12.51 -29.64 -25.70
CA ALA A 177 -13.24 -30.77 -25.12
C ALA A 177 -12.29 -31.80 -24.50
N PRO A 178 -12.58 -32.31 -23.27
CA PRO A 178 -13.76 -32.04 -22.47
C PRO A 178 -13.64 -30.83 -21.54
N TYR A 179 -12.51 -30.11 -21.49
CA TYR A 179 -12.25 -29.06 -20.51
C TYR A 179 -12.17 -27.68 -21.15
N SER A 180 -12.45 -26.66 -20.36
CA SER A 180 -12.19 -25.28 -20.72
C SER A 180 -10.94 -24.80 -19.98
N THR A 181 -10.06 -24.11 -20.69
CA THR A 181 -8.89 -23.46 -20.12
C THR A 181 -9.07 -21.94 -20.09
N TYR A 182 -8.42 -21.28 -19.16
CA TYR A 182 -8.47 -19.84 -18.93
C TYR A 182 -7.08 -19.26 -19.02
N GLN A 183 -6.97 -18.08 -19.62
CA GLN A 183 -5.69 -17.35 -19.73
C GLN A 183 -5.94 -15.85 -19.64
N ILE A 184 -4.94 -15.10 -19.21
CA ILE A 184 -4.97 -13.63 -19.22
C ILE A 184 -4.83 -13.15 -20.66
N ILE A 185 -5.66 -12.15 -21.03
CA ILE A 185 -5.70 -11.59 -22.38
C ILE A 185 -4.42 -10.80 -22.65
N ASP A 186 -4.06 -9.87 -21.76
CA ASP A 186 -2.83 -9.09 -21.85
C ASP A 186 -2.02 -9.22 -20.55
N LYS A 187 -1.00 -10.07 -20.59
CA LYS A 187 -0.10 -10.29 -19.44
C LYS A 187 0.82 -9.10 -19.19
N ALA A 188 1.20 -8.35 -20.24
CA ALA A 188 2.13 -7.24 -20.11
C ALA A 188 1.45 -6.06 -19.43
N GLU A 189 0.27 -5.66 -19.92
CA GLU A 189 -0.54 -4.60 -19.32
C GLU A 189 -0.86 -4.91 -17.85
N LEU A 190 -1.28 -6.15 -17.56
CA LEU A 190 -1.58 -6.58 -16.21
C LEU A 190 -0.39 -6.51 -15.26
N ARG A 191 0.82 -6.90 -15.73
CA ARG A 191 2.04 -6.79 -14.92
C ARG A 191 2.39 -5.35 -14.59
N GLU A 192 2.31 -4.44 -15.57
CA GLU A 192 2.57 -3.02 -15.32
C GLU A 192 1.56 -2.43 -14.34
N PHE A 193 0.28 -2.75 -14.50
CA PHE A 193 -0.74 -2.33 -13.55
C PHE A 193 -0.44 -2.82 -12.12
N LEU A 194 -0.07 -4.10 -11.95
CA LEU A 194 0.22 -4.67 -10.63
C LEU A 194 1.45 -4.03 -9.97
N LYS A 195 2.48 -3.67 -10.75
CA LYS A 195 3.65 -2.94 -10.23
C LYS A 195 3.26 -1.59 -9.61
N ILE A 196 2.37 -0.86 -10.26
CA ILE A 196 1.93 0.46 -9.80
C ILE A 196 0.99 0.35 -8.60
N THR A 197 0.02 -0.57 -8.66
CA THR A 197 -1.08 -0.60 -7.69
C THR A 197 -0.83 -1.48 -6.48
N LEU A 198 -0.01 -2.51 -6.64
CA LEU A 198 0.27 -3.52 -5.61
C LEU A 198 1.77 -3.85 -5.56
N PRO A 199 2.64 -2.88 -5.25
CA PRO A 199 4.09 -3.09 -5.25
C PRO A 199 4.54 -4.25 -4.37
N SER A 200 3.85 -4.50 -3.24
CA SER A 200 4.12 -5.65 -2.37
C SER A 200 3.90 -7.02 -3.03
N ILE A 201 3.22 -7.08 -4.17
CA ILE A 201 3.05 -8.29 -4.97
C ILE A 201 4.14 -8.38 -6.03
N SER A 202 4.51 -7.23 -6.63
CA SER A 202 5.58 -7.14 -7.61
C SER A 202 6.89 -7.73 -7.08
N ASP A 203 7.27 -7.39 -5.85
CA ASP A 203 8.49 -7.90 -5.21
C ASP A 203 8.48 -9.41 -4.96
N ASN A 204 7.30 -10.04 -4.98
CA ASN A 204 7.13 -11.48 -4.82
C ASN A 204 6.83 -12.21 -6.15
N MET A 205 6.54 -11.47 -7.24
CA MET A 205 6.21 -12.11 -8.54
C MET A 205 7.38 -12.97 -9.06
N ASP A 206 8.61 -12.50 -8.92
CA ASP A 206 9.81 -13.21 -9.33
C ASP A 206 10.07 -14.47 -8.47
N LYS A 207 9.53 -14.49 -7.24
CA LYS A 207 9.62 -15.66 -6.35
C LYS A 207 8.57 -16.73 -6.67
N PHE A 208 7.44 -16.36 -7.28
CA PHE A 208 6.39 -17.30 -7.67
C PHE A 208 6.76 -18.12 -8.91
N ASP A 209 7.69 -17.65 -9.76
CA ASP A 209 8.20 -18.42 -10.91
C ASP A 209 8.95 -19.71 -10.49
N ILE A 210 9.33 -19.84 -9.21
CA ILE A 210 10.14 -20.95 -8.71
C ILE A 210 9.31 -22.05 -8.03
N CYS A 211 8.05 -21.81 -7.65
CA CYS A 211 7.34 -22.68 -6.69
C CYS A 211 6.15 -23.51 -7.21
N TYR A 212 5.78 -23.42 -8.49
CA TYR A 212 4.72 -24.29 -8.98
C TYR A 212 5.32 -25.51 -9.66
N PRO A 213 5.25 -26.71 -9.04
CA PRO A 213 5.58 -27.93 -9.74
C PRO A 213 4.65 -28.02 -10.96
N LYS A 214 5.23 -28.21 -12.15
CA LYS A 214 4.43 -28.53 -13.33
C LYS A 214 3.52 -29.67 -12.93
N PRO A 215 2.19 -29.56 -13.05
CA PRO A 215 1.33 -30.71 -12.80
C PRO A 215 1.65 -31.77 -13.83
N SER A 216 2.45 -32.75 -13.45
CA SER A 216 2.60 -34.00 -14.19
C SER A 216 1.35 -34.86 -13.93
N ILE A 217 0.21 -34.43 -14.45
CA ILE A 217 -0.95 -35.32 -14.54
C ILE A 217 -0.70 -36.16 -15.80
N PHE A 218 0.08 -37.21 -15.65
CA PHE A 218 0.00 -38.34 -16.54
C PHE A 218 -1.38 -38.96 -16.29
N LEU A 219 -2.33 -38.63 -17.14
CA LEU A 219 -3.46 -39.50 -17.38
C LEU A 219 -2.89 -40.72 -18.15
N GLU A 220 -2.51 -41.76 -17.42
CA GLU A 220 -2.41 -43.10 -18.01
C GLU A 220 -3.83 -43.45 -18.49
N VAL A 221 -4.04 -43.31 -19.79
CA VAL A 221 -5.18 -43.91 -20.48
C VAL A 221 -4.86 -45.38 -20.52
N HIS A 222 -5.47 -46.16 -19.63
CA HIS A 222 -5.54 -47.60 -19.83
C HIS A 222 -6.54 -47.88 -20.94
N ASP A 223 -6.00 -48.42 -22.07
CA ASP A 223 -6.76 -49.05 -23.14
C ASP A 223 -7.48 -50.30 -22.63
#